data_08becd62b2a64169ac37d2af0f19433f
#
_entry.id   08becd62b2a64169ac37d2af0f19433f
#
_cell.length_a   1.000
_cell.length_b   1.000
_cell.length_c   1.000
_cell.angle_alpha   90.00
_cell.angle_beta   90.00
_cell.angle_gamma   90.00
#
_symmetry.space_group_name_H-M   'P 1'
#
loop_
_entity.id
_entity.type
_entity.pdbx_description
1 polymer ?
#
loop_
_entity_poly.entity_id
_entity_poly.type
_entity_poly.pdbx_seq_one_letter_code
_entity_poly.pdbx_strand_id
1 'polypeptide(L)'
;MEFTARHNITTVLTQNLVAAGDNAGSINSVHLANVHASDDVNVDLIVNNSGADYYIIKNVTIPNGTSLVVDTSEMAINTSSNQDSLRIKLSAAIPVDVIINNRK
;
A
#
# COMPACT_ATOMS: atom_id res chain seq x y z
N MET A 1 4.36 19.71 -2.12
CA MET A 1 4.46 19.17 -3.49
C MET A 1 3.94 17.74 -3.49
N GLU A 2 3.12 17.41 -4.46
CA GLU A 2 2.61 16.05 -4.62
C GLU A 2 3.49 15.24 -5.55
N PHE A 3 3.64 13.96 -5.26
CA PHE A 3 4.23 13.04 -6.22
C PHE A 3 3.59 11.66 -6.07
N THR A 4 3.85 10.81 -7.05
CA THR A 4 3.23 9.49 -7.15
C THR A 4 4.31 8.42 -7.19
N ALA A 5 4.19 7.42 -6.31
CA ALA A 5 4.99 6.21 -6.36
C ALA A 5 4.16 5.08 -6.98
N ARG A 6 4.82 4.23 -7.77
CA ARG A 6 4.16 3.12 -8.47
C ARG A 6 4.93 1.83 -8.22
N HIS A 7 4.17 0.75 -7.98
CA HIS A 7 4.73 -0.58 -7.76
C HIS A 7 3.91 -1.62 -8.50
N ASN A 8 4.56 -2.71 -8.88
CA ASN A 8 3.89 -3.93 -9.32
C ASN A 8 4.27 -5.03 -8.33
N ILE A 9 3.30 -5.49 -7.56
CA ILE A 9 3.53 -6.46 -6.49
C ILE A 9 3.08 -7.84 -6.96
N THR A 10 3.99 -8.80 -6.94
CA THR A 10 3.74 -10.14 -7.50
C THR A 10 4.03 -11.27 -6.54
N THR A 11 4.37 -10.98 -5.28
CA THR A 11 4.74 -12.01 -4.30
C THR A 11 3.87 -11.93 -3.07
N VAL A 12 3.82 -13.03 -2.31
CA VAL A 12 3.06 -13.11 -1.05
C VAL A 12 3.82 -12.55 0.15
N LEU A 13 5.07 -12.20 -0.01
CA LEU A 13 5.89 -11.69 1.10
C LEU A 13 5.46 -10.27 1.46
N THR A 14 5.42 -9.99 2.75
CA THR A 14 5.22 -8.61 3.23
C THR A 14 6.39 -7.77 2.77
N GLN A 15 6.10 -6.64 2.12
CA GLN A 15 7.14 -5.78 1.59
C GLN A 15 6.78 -4.31 1.73
N ASN A 16 7.80 -3.47 1.78
CA ASN A 16 7.62 -2.03 1.87
C ASN A 16 7.18 -1.46 0.54
N LEU A 17 6.11 -0.68 0.55
CA LEU A 17 5.75 0.20 -0.56
C LEU A 17 6.49 1.53 -0.43
N VAL A 18 6.55 2.06 0.80
CA VAL A 18 7.33 3.24 1.13
C VAL A 18 8.05 2.95 2.44
N ALA A 19 9.36 3.06 2.47
CA ALA A 19 10.15 2.75 3.66
C ALA A 19 10.17 3.93 4.64
N ALA A 20 10.32 3.62 5.92
CA ALA A 20 10.52 4.63 6.95
C ALA A 20 11.78 5.43 6.65
N GLY A 21 11.66 6.75 6.75
CA GLY A 21 12.77 7.65 6.42
C GLY A 21 12.85 8.05 4.95
N ASP A 22 12.06 7.43 4.08
CA ASP A 22 11.93 7.91 2.71
C ASP A 22 11.33 9.30 2.74
N ASN A 23 11.84 10.18 1.90
CA ASN A 23 11.40 11.57 1.86
C ASN A 23 10.10 11.71 1.06
N ALA A 24 9.11 10.91 1.41
CA ALA A 24 7.82 10.85 0.73
C ALA A 24 6.76 11.74 1.36
N GLY A 25 6.96 12.18 2.61
CA GLY A 25 6.00 13.01 3.32
C GLY A 25 4.73 12.25 3.68
N SER A 26 3.59 12.92 3.54
CA SER A 26 2.27 12.34 3.86
C SER A 26 1.78 11.44 2.74
N ILE A 27 1.18 10.33 3.12
CA ILE A 27 0.52 9.43 2.15
C ILE A 27 -0.97 9.75 2.17
N ASN A 28 -1.49 10.21 1.02
CA ASN A 28 -2.87 10.68 0.92
C ASN A 28 -3.84 9.63 0.40
N SER A 29 -3.38 8.77 -0.50
CA SER A 29 -4.21 7.66 -1.00
C SER A 29 -3.36 6.54 -1.57
N VAL A 30 -3.93 5.33 -1.56
CA VAL A 30 -3.31 4.14 -2.13
C VAL A 30 -4.32 3.51 -3.09
N HIS A 31 -3.95 3.38 -4.35
CA HIS A 31 -4.76 2.74 -5.37
C HIS A 31 -4.20 1.35 -5.65
N LEU A 32 -5.04 0.34 -5.53
CA LEU A 32 -4.67 -1.06 -5.72
C LEU A 32 -5.49 -1.64 -6.86
N ALA A 33 -4.84 -2.19 -7.88
CA ALA A 33 -5.54 -2.81 -8.99
C ALA A 33 -5.09 -4.26 -9.15
N ASN A 34 -6.04 -5.19 -9.09
CA ASN A 34 -5.77 -6.59 -9.39
C ASN A 34 -5.79 -6.76 -10.91
N VAL A 35 -4.63 -6.92 -11.51
CA VAL A 35 -4.48 -7.01 -12.97
C VAL A 35 -4.41 -8.46 -13.47
N HIS A 36 -4.72 -9.42 -12.60
CA HIS A 36 -4.78 -10.82 -13.00
C HIS A 36 -6.01 -11.08 -13.87
N ALA A 37 -5.89 -12.03 -14.80
CA ALA A 37 -6.94 -12.30 -15.78
C ALA A 37 -8.13 -13.07 -15.18
N SER A 38 -7.92 -13.83 -14.10
CA SER A 38 -8.94 -14.77 -13.63
C SER A 38 -9.08 -14.87 -12.11
N ASP A 39 -8.06 -14.55 -11.32
CA ASP A 39 -8.04 -14.84 -9.90
C ASP A 39 -8.25 -13.57 -9.05
N ASP A 40 -9.03 -13.69 -7.99
CA ASP A 40 -9.15 -12.66 -6.96
C ASP A 40 -7.95 -12.73 -6.02
N VAL A 41 -7.66 -11.63 -5.34
CA VAL A 41 -6.59 -11.57 -4.35
C VAL A 41 -7.08 -10.85 -3.10
N ASN A 42 -6.64 -11.32 -1.92
CA ASN A 42 -6.86 -10.62 -0.67
C ASN A 42 -5.61 -9.82 -0.31
N VAL A 43 -5.81 -8.61 0.16
CA VAL A 43 -4.72 -7.66 0.41
C VAL A 43 -4.78 -7.15 1.84
N ASP A 44 -3.60 -7.09 2.46
CA ASP A 44 -3.36 -6.33 3.70
C ASP A 44 -2.55 -5.09 3.36
N LEU A 45 -2.99 -3.93 3.84
CA LEU A 45 -2.17 -2.73 3.88
C LEU A 45 -1.83 -2.42 5.32
N ILE A 46 -0.57 -2.15 5.58
CA ILE A 46 -0.03 -2.06 6.94
C ILE A 46 0.82 -0.80 7.06
N VAL A 47 0.62 -0.07 8.16
CA VAL A 47 1.58 0.95 8.59
C VAL A 47 2.44 0.32 9.67
N ASN A 48 3.76 0.30 9.46
CA ASN A 48 4.71 -0.15 10.48
C ASN A 48 5.42 1.06 11.07
N ASN A 49 5.40 1.14 12.40
CA ASN A 49 6.10 2.19 13.12
C ASN A 49 6.84 1.57 14.30
N SER A 50 8.15 1.76 14.35
CA SER A 50 8.99 1.24 15.44
C SER A 50 8.80 -0.26 15.69
N GLY A 51 8.62 -1.03 14.63
CA GLY A 51 8.44 -2.47 14.69
C GLY A 51 7.02 -2.94 14.98
N ALA A 52 6.07 -2.02 15.18
CA ALA A 52 4.66 -2.36 15.39
C ALA A 52 3.87 -2.20 14.10
N ASP A 53 3.04 -3.19 13.77
CA ASP A 53 2.18 -3.18 12.60
C ASP A 53 0.79 -2.68 12.97
N TYR A 54 0.29 -1.73 12.17
CA TYR A 54 -1.09 -1.24 12.26
C TYR A 54 -1.76 -1.44 10.91
N TYR A 55 -2.85 -2.18 10.88
CA TYR A 55 -3.53 -2.52 9.63
C TYR A 55 -4.44 -1.39 9.20
N ILE A 56 -4.26 -0.90 7.97
CA ILE A 56 -5.21 0.01 7.31
C ILE A 56 -6.39 -0.81 6.79
N ILE A 57 -6.08 -1.89 6.06
CA ILE A 57 -7.05 -2.91 5.67
C ILE A 57 -6.43 -4.28 5.91
N LYS A 58 -7.28 -5.26 6.20
CA LYS A 58 -6.81 -6.62 6.44
C LYS A 58 -7.71 -7.60 5.69
N ASN A 59 -7.08 -8.44 4.86
CA ASN A 59 -7.74 -9.53 4.15
C ASN A 59 -8.93 -9.07 3.29
N VAL A 60 -8.77 -7.90 2.65
CA VAL A 60 -9.80 -7.35 1.78
C VAL A 60 -9.64 -7.93 0.38
N THR A 61 -10.73 -8.48 -0.16
CA THR A 61 -10.71 -9.10 -1.49
C THR A 61 -10.79 -8.04 -2.58
N ILE A 62 -9.85 -8.10 -3.53
CA ILE A 62 -9.91 -7.33 -4.76
C ILE A 62 -10.18 -8.31 -5.91
N PRO A 63 -11.39 -8.32 -6.48
CA PRO A 63 -11.69 -9.21 -7.59
C PRO A 63 -10.79 -8.93 -8.79
N ASN A 64 -10.57 -9.97 -9.60
CA ASN A 64 -9.77 -9.83 -10.79
C ASN A 64 -10.34 -8.74 -11.72
N GLY A 65 -9.44 -7.96 -12.31
CA GLY A 65 -9.81 -6.87 -13.22
C GLY A 65 -10.45 -5.66 -12.56
N THR A 66 -10.42 -5.56 -11.22
CA THR A 66 -10.99 -4.43 -10.48
C THR A 66 -9.93 -3.72 -9.66
N SER A 67 -10.31 -2.59 -9.09
CA SER A 67 -9.42 -1.79 -8.25
C SER A 67 -10.09 -1.36 -6.96
N LEU A 68 -9.26 -1.04 -5.97
CA LEU A 68 -9.66 -0.51 -4.68
C LEU A 68 -8.86 0.75 -4.40
N VAL A 69 -9.53 1.83 -4.03
CA VAL A 69 -8.87 3.06 -3.61
C VAL A 69 -9.05 3.22 -2.12
N VAL A 70 -7.94 3.36 -1.40
CA VAL A 70 -7.93 3.57 0.04
C VAL A 70 -7.52 5.02 0.31
N ASP A 71 -8.41 5.79 0.90
CA ASP A 71 -8.13 7.18 1.29
C ASP A 71 -7.44 7.16 2.65
N THR A 72 -6.15 7.54 2.66
CA THR A 72 -5.34 7.57 3.87
C THR A 72 -5.08 9.00 4.36
N SER A 73 -5.72 10.00 3.76
CA SER A 73 -5.41 11.40 4.02
C SER A 73 -5.62 11.82 5.48
N GLU A 74 -6.55 11.18 6.19
CA GLU A 74 -6.85 11.48 7.58
C GLU A 74 -6.10 10.59 8.58
N MET A 75 -5.26 9.69 8.10
CA MET A 75 -4.56 8.72 8.95
C MET A 75 -3.21 9.23 9.45
N ALA A 76 -2.79 10.41 9.03
CA ALA A 76 -1.53 11.03 9.41
C ALA A 76 -0.31 10.13 9.16
N ILE A 77 -0.34 9.34 8.10
CA ILE A 77 0.80 8.49 7.73
C ILE A 77 1.86 9.38 7.10
N ASN A 78 3.03 9.43 7.70
CA ASN A 78 4.12 10.27 7.21
C ASN A 78 5.44 9.52 7.35
N THR A 79 6.06 9.22 6.21
CA THR A 79 7.31 8.46 6.16
C THR A 79 8.52 9.30 6.52
N SER A 80 8.42 10.62 6.41
CA SER A 80 9.53 11.54 6.70
C SER A 80 9.56 11.93 8.17
N SER A 81 8.45 12.48 8.69
CA SER A 81 8.43 13.05 10.05
C SER A 81 8.11 12.02 11.13
N ASN A 82 7.24 11.06 10.84
CA ASN A 82 6.82 10.04 11.81
C ASN A 82 7.60 8.73 11.68
N GLN A 83 8.42 8.59 10.65
CA GLN A 83 9.16 7.37 10.35
C GLN A 83 8.24 6.16 10.17
N ASP A 84 7.05 6.40 9.61
CA ASP A 84 6.13 5.32 9.22
C ASP A 84 6.63 4.64 7.96
N SER A 85 6.44 3.34 7.85
CA SER A 85 6.58 2.64 6.59
C SER A 85 5.22 2.10 6.16
N LEU A 86 4.96 2.13 4.85
CA LEU A 86 3.74 1.56 4.27
C LEU A 86 4.10 0.23 3.65
N ARG A 87 3.41 -0.82 4.08
CA ARG A 87 3.66 -2.20 3.65
C ARG A 87 2.43 -2.84 3.05
N ILE A 88 2.66 -3.83 2.21
CA ILE A 88 1.60 -4.61 1.58
C ILE A 88 1.90 -6.10 1.73
N LYS A 89 0.84 -6.89 1.85
CA LYS A 89 0.91 -8.35 1.81
C LYS A 89 -0.26 -8.89 0.99
N LEU A 90 0.04 -9.82 0.09
CA LEU A 90 -0.96 -10.48 -0.74
C LEU A 90 -1.20 -11.90 -0.26
N SER A 91 -2.42 -12.41 -0.44
CA SER A 91 -2.78 -13.79 -0.11
C SER A 91 -2.22 -14.81 -1.10
N ALA A 92 -1.90 -14.38 -2.31
CA ALA A 92 -1.37 -15.23 -3.37
C ALA A 92 -0.45 -14.41 -4.28
N ALA A 93 0.37 -15.09 -5.07
CA ALA A 93 1.30 -14.46 -6.02
C ALA A 93 0.56 -13.99 -7.26
N ILE A 94 -0.32 -13.02 -7.09
CA ILE A 94 -1.19 -12.46 -8.13
C ILE A 94 -0.77 -11.00 -8.34
N PRO A 95 -0.54 -10.56 -9.59
CA PRO A 95 -0.03 -9.21 -9.81
C PRO A 95 -1.04 -8.14 -9.37
N VAL A 96 -0.58 -7.23 -8.52
CA VAL A 96 -1.33 -6.07 -8.05
C VAL A 96 -0.51 -4.83 -8.37
N ASP A 97 -1.09 -3.93 -9.16
CA ASP A 97 -0.47 -2.63 -9.40
C ASP A 97 -0.87 -1.67 -8.29
N VAL A 98 0.10 -0.96 -7.76
CA VAL A 98 -0.09 -0.04 -6.64
C VAL A 98 0.36 1.35 -7.06
N ILE A 99 -0.51 2.34 -6.85
CA ILE A 99 -0.20 3.75 -7.08
C ILE A 99 -0.43 4.48 -5.76
N ILE A 100 0.60 5.20 -5.31
CA ILE A 100 0.56 5.90 -4.03
C ILE A 100 0.68 7.40 -4.30
N ASN A 101 -0.28 8.17 -3.79
CA ASN A 101 -0.22 9.61 -3.84
C ASN A 101 0.34 10.14 -2.54
N ASN A 102 1.43 10.86 -2.64
CA ASN A 102 2.17 11.42 -1.50
C ASN A 102 2.20 12.93 -1.60
N ARG A 103 2.36 13.57 -0.46
CA ARG A 103 2.59 15.01 -0.39
C ARG A 103 3.73 15.29 0.59
N LYS A 104 4.76 15.91 0.08
CA LYS A 104 5.88 16.38 0.88
C LYS A 104 5.59 17.69 1.55
#